data_af085952eca65642ddd567afebe2ff5e
#
_entry.id   af085952eca65642ddd567afebe2ff5e
#
_cell.length_a   1.000
_cell.length_b   1.000
_cell.length_c   1.000
_cell.angle_alpha   90.00
_cell.angle_beta   90.00
_cell.angle_gamma   90.00
#
_symmetry.space_group_name_H-M   'P 1'
#
loop_
_entity.id
_entity.type
_entity.pdbx_description
1 polymer ?
#
loop_
_entity_poly.entity_id
_entity_poly.type
_entity_poly.pdbx_seq_one_letter_code
_entity_poly.pdbx_strand_id
1 'polypeptide(L)'
;MMNEYMEMPQELKTAAEAFVKHGEAHGGEDGFAIEELSELIRAICRIQRYGEKLGGTNMPKYNLTEEIAHVYLVLNHLRIKYDISVEDIQFLMDMKIMSWERALKEVME
;
A
#
# COMPACT_ATOMS: atom_id res chain seq x y z
N MET A 1 7.62 -7.50 11.80
CA MET A 1 8.21 -6.50 10.97
C MET A 1 7.51 -6.35 9.64
N MET A 2 7.90 -7.11 8.60
CA MET A 2 7.15 -7.01 7.33
C MET A 2 5.69 -7.42 7.47
N ASN A 3 5.39 -8.36 8.39
CA ASN A 3 4.02 -8.78 8.65
C ASN A 3 3.15 -7.65 9.19
N GLU A 4 3.75 -6.68 9.84
CA GLU A 4 3.01 -5.55 10.41
C GLU A 4 2.28 -4.73 9.36
N TYR A 5 2.76 -4.75 8.11
CA TYR A 5 2.08 -4.07 7.02
C TYR A 5 0.66 -4.55 6.81
N MET A 6 0.43 -5.85 7.06
CA MET A 6 -0.87 -6.45 6.77
C MET A 6 -1.67 -6.69 8.05
N GLU A 7 -1.06 -6.51 9.21
CA GLU A 7 -1.77 -6.70 10.46
C GLU A 7 -2.63 -5.50 10.83
N MET A 8 -3.80 -5.78 11.35
CA MET A 8 -4.68 -4.75 11.88
C MET A 8 -5.50 -5.31 13.03
N PRO A 9 -5.96 -4.43 13.94
CA PRO A 9 -6.86 -4.83 15.01
C PRO A 9 -8.10 -5.54 14.45
N GLN A 10 -8.69 -6.42 15.26
CA GLN A 10 -9.84 -7.21 14.81
C GLN A 10 -11.00 -6.34 14.33
N GLU A 11 -11.23 -5.22 15.00
CA GLU A 11 -12.31 -4.30 14.61
C GLU A 11 -12.11 -3.78 13.18
N LEU A 12 -10.86 -3.44 12.83
CA LEU A 12 -10.55 -2.96 11.49
C LEU A 12 -10.62 -4.09 10.45
N LYS A 13 -10.24 -5.32 10.84
CA LYS A 13 -10.38 -6.47 9.95
C LYS A 13 -11.84 -6.72 9.62
N THR A 14 -12.70 -6.67 10.63
CA THR A 14 -14.13 -6.87 10.46
C THR A 14 -14.71 -5.79 9.54
N ALA A 15 -14.32 -4.54 9.76
CA ALA A 15 -14.77 -3.43 8.91
C ALA A 15 -14.27 -3.60 7.47
N ALA A 16 -13.02 -4.02 7.29
CA ALA A 16 -12.45 -4.24 5.96
C ALA A 16 -13.19 -5.37 5.23
N GLU A 17 -13.50 -6.46 5.93
CA GLU A 17 -14.26 -7.58 5.34
C GLU A 17 -15.65 -7.14 4.92
N ALA A 18 -16.32 -6.34 5.75
CA ALA A 18 -17.64 -5.81 5.41
C ALA A 18 -17.56 -4.89 4.20
N PHE A 19 -16.51 -4.06 4.13
CA PHE A 19 -16.30 -3.15 3.01
C PHE A 19 -16.07 -3.91 1.70
N VAL A 20 -15.28 -4.98 1.75
CA VAL A 20 -15.04 -5.83 0.57
C VAL A 20 -16.36 -6.44 0.06
N LYS A 21 -17.16 -6.97 0.96
CA LYS A 21 -18.47 -7.55 0.59
C LYS A 21 -19.39 -6.50 -0.02
N HIS A 22 -19.39 -5.30 0.54
CA HIS A 22 -20.19 -4.20 0.01
C HIS A 22 -19.70 -3.83 -1.40
N GLY A 23 -18.38 -3.72 -1.58
CA GLY A 23 -17.79 -3.40 -2.87
C GLY A 23 -18.10 -4.43 -3.94
N GLU A 24 -18.05 -5.72 -3.57
CA GLU A 24 -18.41 -6.79 -4.49
C GLU A 24 -19.85 -6.64 -4.99
N ALA A 25 -20.76 -6.25 -4.11
CA ALA A 25 -22.14 -6.03 -4.47
C ALA A 25 -22.33 -4.83 -5.39
N HIS A 26 -21.37 -3.89 -5.40
CA HIS A 26 -21.47 -2.63 -6.15
C HIS A 26 -20.39 -2.48 -7.23
N GLY A 27 -19.71 -3.54 -7.59
CA GLY A 27 -18.87 -3.58 -8.79
C GLY A 27 -17.40 -3.28 -8.62
N GLY A 28 -16.86 -3.19 -7.34
CA GLY A 28 -15.54 -3.24 -7.44
C GLY A 28 -14.42 -2.75 -6.60
N GLU A 29 -13.86 -3.68 -5.82
CA GLU A 29 -12.64 -3.45 -5.09
C GLU A 29 -11.44 -3.18 -6.01
N ASP A 30 -11.39 -3.85 -7.18
CA ASP A 30 -10.28 -3.70 -8.11
C ASP A 30 -10.20 -2.28 -8.66
N GLY A 31 -11.33 -1.72 -9.07
CA GLY A 31 -11.39 -0.35 -9.56
C GLY A 31 -11.02 0.65 -8.48
N PHE A 32 -11.48 0.41 -7.26
CA PHE A 32 -11.14 1.25 -6.13
C PHE A 32 -9.63 1.21 -5.81
N ALA A 33 -9.05 0.02 -5.85
CA ALA A 33 -7.62 -0.14 -5.62
C ALA A 33 -6.79 0.55 -6.71
N ILE A 34 -7.20 0.44 -7.96
CA ILE A 34 -6.53 1.12 -9.08
C ILE A 34 -6.55 2.63 -8.87
N GLU A 35 -7.70 3.17 -8.46
CA GLU A 35 -7.84 4.60 -8.19
C GLU A 35 -6.89 5.07 -7.09
N GLU A 36 -6.86 4.35 -5.95
CA GLU A 36 -6.00 4.70 -4.83
C GLU A 36 -4.51 4.58 -5.18
N LEU A 37 -4.13 3.56 -5.95
CA LEU A 37 -2.76 3.42 -6.42
C LEU A 37 -2.37 4.56 -7.36
N SER A 38 -3.30 5.01 -8.21
CA SER A 38 -3.07 6.15 -9.09
C SER A 38 -2.84 7.44 -8.31
N GLU A 39 -3.59 7.63 -7.23
CA GLU A 39 -3.43 8.79 -6.36
C GLU A 39 -2.09 8.78 -5.63
N LEU A 40 -1.62 7.59 -5.23
CA LEU A 40 -0.29 7.45 -4.64
C LEU A 40 0.80 7.85 -5.66
N ILE A 41 0.69 7.39 -6.88
CA ILE A 41 1.63 7.77 -7.94
C ILE A 41 1.64 9.29 -8.12
N ARG A 42 0.48 9.91 -8.14
CA ARG A 42 0.37 11.36 -8.27
C ARG A 42 1.05 12.08 -7.10
N ALA A 43 0.85 11.59 -5.89
CA ALA A 43 1.47 12.17 -4.69
C ALA A 43 3.00 12.08 -4.74
N ILE A 44 3.53 10.96 -5.20
CA ILE A 44 4.97 10.78 -5.39
C ILE A 44 5.52 11.77 -6.42
N CYS A 45 4.85 11.89 -7.56
CA CYS A 45 5.25 12.83 -8.62
C CYS A 45 5.23 14.27 -8.11
N ARG A 46 4.26 14.60 -7.27
CA ARG A 46 4.16 15.94 -6.69
C ARG A 46 5.35 16.26 -5.80
N ILE A 47 5.79 15.30 -4.98
CA ILE A 47 6.98 15.49 -4.15
C ILE A 47 8.23 15.62 -5.01
N GLN A 48 8.37 14.80 -6.04
CA GLN A 48 9.51 14.88 -6.94
C GLN A 48 9.60 16.24 -7.63
N ARG A 49 8.45 16.82 -7.96
CA ARG A 49 8.40 18.10 -8.68
C ARG A 49 8.61 19.30 -7.75
N TYR A 50 8.01 19.28 -6.57
CA TYR A 50 7.94 20.44 -5.69
C TYR A 50 8.68 20.27 -4.35
N GLY A 51 9.24 19.07 -4.10
CA GLY A 51 9.85 18.74 -2.81
C GLY A 51 8.82 18.42 -1.75
N GLU A 52 9.29 18.22 -0.52
CA GLU A 52 8.42 17.88 0.59
C GLU A 52 7.52 19.03 1.01
N LYS A 53 7.93 20.25 0.68
CA LYS A 53 7.21 21.47 1.05
C LYS A 53 6.88 22.29 -0.18
N LEU A 54 5.70 22.83 -0.20
CA LEU A 54 5.24 23.75 -1.24
C LEU A 54 4.77 25.02 -0.54
N GLY A 55 5.37 26.16 -0.90
CA GLY A 55 5.02 27.44 -0.28
C GLY A 55 5.28 27.48 1.22
N GLY A 56 6.27 26.73 1.71
CA GLY A 56 6.60 26.67 3.13
C GLY A 56 5.72 25.74 3.96
N THR A 57 4.78 25.03 3.34
CA THR A 57 3.89 24.08 4.03
C THR A 57 4.38 22.66 3.84
N ASN A 58 3.92 21.73 4.70
CA ASN A 58 4.21 20.31 4.58
C ASN A 58 3.11 19.56 3.83
N MET A 59 2.29 20.27 3.04
CA MET A 59 1.16 19.68 2.34
C MET A 59 1.53 18.52 1.41
N PRO A 60 2.61 18.61 0.59
CA PRO A 60 2.95 17.48 -0.25
C PRO A 60 3.31 16.22 0.54
N LYS A 61 4.03 16.37 1.64
CA LYS A 61 4.38 15.24 2.51
C LYS A 61 3.15 14.68 3.21
N TYR A 62 2.26 15.55 3.68
CA TYR A 62 1.01 15.11 4.29
C TYR A 62 0.15 14.35 3.29
N ASN A 63 0.05 14.86 2.07
CA ASN A 63 -0.70 14.20 1.01
C ASN A 63 -0.12 12.81 0.70
N LEU A 64 1.20 12.69 0.63
CA LEU A 64 1.83 11.39 0.43
C LEU A 64 1.52 10.43 1.58
N THR A 65 1.59 10.91 2.81
CA THR A 65 1.28 10.10 3.99
C THR A 65 -0.16 9.59 3.91
N GLU A 66 -1.09 10.45 3.54
CA GLU A 66 -2.49 10.09 3.40
C GLU A 66 -2.69 9.00 2.34
N GLU A 67 -2.06 9.18 1.18
CA GLU A 67 -2.18 8.19 0.10
C GLU A 67 -1.53 6.86 0.45
N ILE A 68 -0.43 6.87 1.19
CA ILE A 68 0.18 5.63 1.68
C ILE A 68 -0.79 4.90 2.60
N ALA A 69 -1.46 5.63 3.50
CA ALA A 69 -2.45 5.03 4.39
C ALA A 69 -3.60 4.40 3.61
N HIS A 70 -4.11 5.10 2.60
CA HIS A 70 -5.19 4.59 1.74
C HIS A 70 -4.77 3.32 1.01
N VAL A 71 -3.53 3.29 0.48
CA VAL A 71 -3.02 2.12 -0.23
C VAL A 71 -2.89 0.92 0.72
N TYR A 72 -2.42 1.12 1.95
CA TYR A 72 -2.38 0.03 2.92
C TYR A 72 -3.77 -0.59 3.10
N LEU A 73 -4.81 0.24 3.16
CA LEU A 73 -6.17 -0.25 3.33
C LEU A 73 -6.63 -1.05 2.10
N VAL A 74 -6.43 -0.52 0.90
CA VAL A 74 -6.89 -1.21 -0.31
C VAL A 74 -6.09 -2.48 -0.59
N LEU A 75 -4.81 -2.54 -0.19
CA LEU A 75 -4.05 -3.78 -0.30
C LEU A 75 -4.66 -4.89 0.58
N ASN A 76 -5.12 -4.54 1.79
CA ASN A 76 -5.82 -5.51 2.63
C ASN A 76 -7.15 -5.92 2.02
N HIS A 77 -7.88 -5.00 1.39
CA HIS A 77 -9.13 -5.33 0.70
C HIS A 77 -8.88 -6.34 -0.42
N LEU A 78 -7.84 -6.12 -1.23
CA LEU A 78 -7.47 -7.05 -2.30
C LEU A 78 -7.11 -8.42 -1.74
N ARG A 79 -6.33 -8.45 -0.67
CA ARG A 79 -5.93 -9.70 -0.03
C ARG A 79 -7.15 -10.51 0.41
N ILE A 80 -8.11 -9.84 1.03
CA ILE A 80 -9.34 -10.49 1.50
C ILE A 80 -10.17 -10.96 0.31
N LYS A 81 -10.34 -10.12 -0.69
CA LYS A 81 -11.15 -10.44 -1.87
C LYS A 81 -10.64 -11.68 -2.59
N TYR A 82 -9.34 -11.80 -2.74
CA TYR A 82 -8.72 -12.90 -3.50
C TYR A 82 -8.23 -14.04 -2.61
N ASP A 83 -8.57 -14.00 -1.32
CA ASP A 83 -8.20 -15.03 -0.35
C ASP A 83 -6.70 -15.33 -0.36
N ILE A 84 -5.90 -14.28 -0.29
CA ILE A 84 -4.45 -14.38 -0.27
C ILE A 84 -3.98 -14.36 1.18
N SER A 85 -3.10 -15.31 1.55
CA SER A 85 -2.61 -15.38 2.91
C SER A 85 -1.53 -14.35 3.19
N VAL A 86 -1.48 -13.86 4.43
CA VAL A 86 -0.43 -12.96 4.88
C VAL A 86 0.93 -13.64 4.78
N GLU A 87 0.98 -14.94 5.07
CA GLU A 87 2.20 -15.74 5.03
C GLU A 87 2.78 -15.80 3.63
N ASP A 88 1.94 -15.93 2.61
CA ASP A 88 2.41 -15.95 1.22
C ASP A 88 2.96 -14.59 0.81
N ILE A 89 2.30 -13.51 1.22
CA ILE A 89 2.79 -12.16 0.95
C ILE A 89 4.13 -11.95 1.64
N GLN A 90 4.25 -12.36 2.89
CA GLN A 90 5.49 -12.21 3.66
C GLN A 90 6.63 -12.96 2.98
N PHE A 91 6.37 -14.19 2.55
CA PHE A 91 7.38 -15.00 1.87
C PHE A 91 7.91 -14.28 0.62
N LEU A 92 6.99 -13.75 -0.20
CA LEU A 92 7.39 -13.08 -1.43
C LEU A 92 8.11 -11.74 -1.17
N MET A 93 7.72 -11.03 -0.10
CA MET A 93 8.44 -9.83 0.30
C MET A 93 9.86 -10.16 0.74
N ASP A 94 10.03 -11.21 1.52
CA ASP A 94 11.36 -11.65 1.96
C ASP A 94 12.25 -12.02 0.77
N MET A 95 11.69 -12.73 -0.19
CA MET A 95 12.41 -13.08 -1.42
C MET A 95 12.85 -11.84 -2.19
N LYS A 96 12.00 -10.85 -2.27
CA LYS A 96 12.31 -9.60 -2.97
C LYS A 96 13.41 -8.82 -2.27
N ILE A 97 13.36 -8.76 -0.94
CA ILE A 97 14.38 -8.08 -0.14
C ILE A 97 15.73 -8.76 -0.33
N MET A 98 15.76 -10.09 -0.32
CA MET A 98 16.99 -10.85 -0.57
C MET A 98 17.56 -10.54 -1.96
N SER A 99 16.70 -10.43 -2.95
CA SER A 99 17.10 -10.07 -4.31
C SER A 99 17.73 -8.67 -4.35
N TRP A 100 17.14 -7.70 -3.66
CA TRP A 100 17.68 -6.34 -3.58
C TRP A 100 19.03 -6.31 -2.86
N GLU A 101 19.16 -7.05 -1.77
CA GLU A 101 20.42 -7.14 -1.02
C GLU A 101 21.54 -7.72 -1.89
N ARG A 102 21.22 -8.74 -2.66
CA ARG A 102 22.19 -9.35 -3.58
C ARG A 102 22.63 -8.36 -4.65
N ALA A 103 21.67 -7.65 -5.26
CA ALA A 103 21.97 -6.65 -6.29
C ALA A 103 22.83 -5.53 -5.74
N LEU A 104 22.51 -5.05 -4.52
CA LEU A 104 23.28 -4.00 -3.88
C LEU A 104 24.73 -4.46 -3.58
N LYS A 105 24.86 -5.67 -3.10
CA LYS A 105 26.19 -6.26 -2.81
C LYS A 105 27.05 -6.34 -4.07
N GLU A 106 26.46 -6.78 -5.18
CA GLU A 106 27.17 -6.87 -6.46
C GLU A 106 27.67 -5.52 -6.94
N VAL A 107 26.84 -4.47 -6.77
CA VAL A 107 27.21 -3.12 -7.16
C VAL A 107 28.34 -2.57 -6.29
N MET A 108 28.38 -2.92 -5.01
CA MET A 108 29.37 -2.41 -4.06
C MET A 108 30.70 -3.19 -4.10
N GLU A 109 30.73 -4.32 -4.75
CA GLU A 109 31.96 -5.06 -4.97
C GLU A 109 32.66 -4.54 -6.23
#